data_e18943a3782e2348b2b7bedac2900439
#
_entry.id   e18943a3782e2348b2b7bedac2900439
#
_cell.length_a   1.000
_cell.length_b   1.000
_cell.length_c   1.000
_cell.angle_alpha   90.00
_cell.angle_beta   90.00
_cell.angle_gamma   90.00
#
_symmetry.space_group_name_H-M   'P 1'
#
loop_
_entity.id
_entity.type
_entity.pdbx_description
1 polymer ?
#
loop_
_entity_poly.entity_id
_entity_poly.type
_entity_poly.pdbx_seq_one_letter_code
_entity_poly.pdbx_strand_id
1 'polypeptide(L)'
;MERNTPQPKNPNWGFVIPLEDNALESAQKLCALEFSPAFLEFLKRANNAIPPKRNFSVGQENYTFKNVLNFNMEGKCTFAFFMQKLKAHLEAQEIFFGSDGYGGLFILDTASDQVLFLDTDTGAKKPLIALDLLLKKLES
;
A
#
# COMPACT_ATOMS: atom_id res chain seq x y z
N MET A 1 -6.62 -33.10 -5.89
CA MET A 1 -6.16 -32.59 -5.67
C MET A 1 -5.72 -32.01 -5.67
N GLU A 2 -5.47 -31.47 -5.75
CA GLU A 2 -4.95 -30.93 -5.66
C GLU A 2 -4.55 -30.13 -5.48
N ARG A 3 -4.59 -29.85 -5.39
CA ARG A 3 -3.99 -29.07 -5.18
C ARG A 3 -3.16 -28.74 -4.46
N ASN A 4 -2.89 -28.58 -4.34
CA ASN A 4 -1.84 -28.39 -3.51
C ASN A 4 -0.63 -27.84 -3.95
N THR A 5 -0.72 -27.19 -4.95
CA THR A 5 0.31 -26.33 -5.42
C THR A 5 0.51 -25.29 -4.39
N PRO A 6 1.72 -25.09 -3.90
CA PRO A 6 1.94 -24.05 -2.95
C PRO A 6 1.53 -22.75 -3.54
N GLN A 7 0.58 -22.13 -2.96
CA GLN A 7 0.19 -20.82 -3.36
C GLN A 7 1.29 -19.85 -3.04
N PRO A 8 1.51 -18.86 -3.88
CA PRO A 8 2.31 -17.71 -3.44
C PRO A 8 1.66 -17.22 -2.18
N LYS A 9 2.44 -16.93 -1.22
CA LYS A 9 1.86 -16.63 0.05
C LYS A 9 1.11 -15.35 0.02
N ASN A 10 -0.08 -15.42 0.44
CA ASN A 10 -0.88 -14.29 0.84
C ASN A 10 -1.42 -14.63 2.21
N PRO A 11 -0.55 -14.69 3.24
CA PRO A 11 -0.90 -15.28 4.51
C PRO A 11 -2.03 -14.52 5.17
N ASN A 12 -3.24 -14.96 4.91
CA ASN A 12 -4.44 -14.46 5.58
C ASN A 12 -4.75 -12.99 5.37
N TRP A 13 -4.26 -12.39 4.29
CA TRP A 13 -4.74 -11.07 3.91
C TRP A 13 -6.21 -11.18 3.49
N GLY A 14 -7.08 -10.40 4.12
CA GLY A 14 -8.51 -10.47 3.87
C GLY A 14 -9.00 -9.39 2.91
N PHE A 15 -10.17 -9.61 2.35
CA PHE A 15 -10.87 -8.62 1.52
C PHE A 15 -10.07 -8.17 0.31
N VAL A 16 -9.32 -9.09 -0.29
CA VAL A 16 -8.60 -8.80 -1.54
C VAL A 16 -9.61 -8.56 -2.65
N ILE A 17 -9.43 -7.47 -3.38
CA ILE A 17 -10.19 -7.21 -4.59
C ILE A 17 -9.25 -7.46 -5.77
N PRO A 18 -9.58 -8.39 -6.67
CA PRO A 18 -8.71 -8.66 -7.81
C PRO A 18 -8.50 -7.39 -8.63
N LEU A 19 -7.28 -7.25 -9.14
CA LEU A 19 -6.97 -6.12 -10.02
C LEU A 19 -7.62 -6.33 -11.37
N GLU A 20 -8.21 -5.27 -11.88
CA GLU A 20 -8.77 -5.25 -13.23
C GLU A 20 -7.63 -5.23 -14.25
N ASP A 21 -7.94 -5.64 -15.46
CA ASP A 21 -6.97 -5.59 -16.54
C ASP A 21 -6.42 -4.18 -16.66
N ASN A 22 -5.11 -4.09 -16.79
CA ASN A 22 -4.43 -2.80 -16.98
C ASN A 22 -4.49 -1.87 -15.78
N ALA A 23 -4.99 -2.33 -14.61
CA ALA A 23 -5.08 -1.44 -13.44
C ALA A 23 -3.71 -0.92 -13.03
N LEU A 24 -2.71 -1.78 -12.94
CA LEU A 24 -1.37 -1.36 -12.52
C LEU A 24 -0.70 -0.51 -13.59
N GLU A 25 -0.93 -0.82 -14.85
CA GLU A 25 -0.40 0.01 -15.93
C GLU A 25 -1.01 1.41 -15.87
N SER A 26 -2.31 1.50 -15.65
CA SER A 26 -2.99 2.78 -15.53
C SER A 26 -2.51 3.57 -14.32
N ALA A 27 -2.29 2.89 -13.20
CA ALA A 27 -1.79 3.56 -12.00
C ALA A 27 -0.41 4.16 -12.24
N GLN A 28 0.48 3.41 -12.88
CA GLN A 28 1.82 3.89 -13.18
C GLN A 28 1.80 5.07 -14.15
N LYS A 29 0.91 5.03 -15.13
CA LYS A 29 0.75 6.16 -16.05
C LYS A 29 0.21 7.38 -15.33
N LEU A 30 -0.74 7.21 -14.43
CA LEU A 30 -1.32 8.33 -13.68
C LEU A 30 -0.25 9.08 -12.91
N CYS A 31 0.70 8.38 -12.33
CA CYS A 31 1.77 9.00 -11.54
C CYS A 31 3.01 9.32 -12.35
N ALA A 32 3.12 8.82 -13.57
CA ALA A 32 4.34 8.87 -14.37
C ALA A 32 5.52 8.22 -13.66
N LEU A 33 5.27 7.08 -13.02
CA LEU A 33 6.27 6.35 -12.25
C LEU A 33 6.23 4.87 -12.61
N GLU A 34 7.35 4.19 -12.37
CA GLU A 34 7.42 2.75 -12.48
C GLU A 34 7.49 2.15 -11.08
N PHE A 35 6.65 1.17 -10.79
CA PHE A 35 6.66 0.48 -9.51
C PHE A 35 7.66 -0.66 -9.59
N SER A 36 8.32 -0.95 -8.46
CA SER A 36 9.26 -2.07 -8.42
C SER A 36 8.54 -3.39 -8.63
N PRO A 37 9.26 -4.43 -9.11
CA PRO A 37 8.66 -5.76 -9.21
C PRO A 37 8.10 -6.26 -7.89
N ALA A 38 8.76 -5.98 -6.78
CA ALA A 38 8.29 -6.40 -5.47
C ALA A 38 6.95 -5.73 -5.13
N PHE A 39 6.81 -4.45 -5.42
CA PHE A 39 5.57 -3.75 -5.13
C PHE A 39 4.44 -4.22 -6.05
N LEU A 40 4.75 -4.45 -7.33
CA LEU A 40 3.75 -4.96 -8.26
C LEU A 40 3.23 -6.33 -7.81
N GLU A 41 4.13 -7.23 -7.38
CA GLU A 41 3.71 -8.53 -6.89
C GLU A 41 2.86 -8.42 -5.64
N PHE A 42 3.23 -7.52 -4.75
CA PHE A 42 2.45 -7.28 -3.55
C PHE A 42 1.02 -6.82 -3.91
N LEU A 43 0.89 -5.87 -4.83
CA LEU A 43 -0.43 -5.37 -5.21
C LEU A 43 -1.28 -6.44 -5.89
N LYS A 44 -0.65 -7.34 -6.64
CA LYS A 44 -1.40 -8.42 -7.30
C LYS A 44 -2.06 -9.34 -6.30
N ARG A 45 -1.45 -9.53 -5.13
CA ARG A 45 -2.00 -10.46 -4.14
C ARG A 45 -2.71 -9.77 -2.98
N ALA A 46 -2.58 -8.47 -2.83
CA ALA A 46 -3.11 -7.79 -1.65
C ALA A 46 -3.83 -6.48 -1.96
N ASN A 47 -4.30 -6.31 -3.19
CA ASN A 47 -5.02 -5.09 -3.54
C ASN A 47 -6.25 -4.93 -2.64
N ASN A 48 -6.40 -3.76 -2.03
CA ASN A 48 -7.50 -3.43 -1.12
C ASN A 48 -7.49 -4.23 0.18
N ALA A 49 -6.51 -5.08 0.42
CA ALA A 49 -6.57 -6.10 1.45
C ALA A 49 -6.25 -5.56 2.85
N ILE A 50 -6.80 -6.26 3.83
CA ILE A 50 -6.55 -6.03 5.25
C ILE A 50 -5.51 -7.05 5.70
N PRO A 51 -4.42 -6.62 6.36
CA PRO A 51 -3.38 -7.57 6.77
C PRO A 51 -3.83 -8.44 7.94
N PRO A 52 -3.21 -9.60 8.11
CA PRO A 52 -3.52 -10.45 9.27
C PRO A 52 -3.16 -9.78 10.60
N LYS A 53 -2.14 -8.94 10.61
CA LYS A 53 -1.75 -8.22 11.81
C LYS A 53 -1.72 -6.74 11.48
N ARG A 54 -2.69 -6.01 12.02
CA ARG A 54 -2.84 -4.60 11.67
C ARG A 54 -1.94 -3.67 12.48
N ASN A 55 -1.62 -4.03 13.71
CA ASN A 55 -0.84 -3.15 14.58
C ASN A 55 0.63 -3.53 14.51
N PHE A 56 1.49 -2.53 14.41
CA PHE A 56 2.93 -2.77 14.36
C PHE A 56 3.64 -1.57 14.97
N SER A 57 4.92 -1.75 15.27
CA SER A 57 5.74 -0.69 15.85
C SER A 57 6.96 -0.43 15.00
N VAL A 58 7.37 0.84 14.95
CA VAL A 58 8.65 1.24 14.37
C VAL A 58 9.35 2.06 15.43
N GLY A 59 10.47 1.55 15.94
CA GLY A 59 11.09 2.15 17.11
C GLY A 59 10.14 2.09 18.28
N GLN A 60 9.83 3.23 18.87
CA GLN A 60 8.93 3.30 20.01
C GLN A 60 7.53 3.77 19.63
N GLU A 61 7.25 3.91 18.35
CA GLU A 61 5.96 4.40 17.90
C GLU A 61 5.11 3.27 17.36
N ASN A 62 3.83 3.33 17.64
CA ASN A 62 2.86 2.33 17.24
C ASN A 62 2.02 2.84 16.11
N TYR A 63 1.73 1.96 15.15
CA TYR A 63 0.94 2.29 13.97
C TYR A 63 -0.10 1.20 13.74
N THR A 64 -1.15 1.57 13.03
CA THR A 64 -2.16 0.62 12.56
C THR A 64 -2.20 0.69 11.04
N PHE A 65 -2.08 -0.46 10.38
CA PHE A 65 -2.25 -0.55 8.93
C PHE A 65 -3.61 -1.20 8.69
N LYS A 66 -4.60 -0.40 8.31
CA LYS A 66 -5.94 -0.93 8.14
C LYS A 66 -6.07 -1.70 6.85
N ASN A 67 -5.68 -1.11 5.73
CA ASN A 67 -5.81 -1.77 4.43
C ASN A 67 -4.93 -1.14 3.37
N VAL A 68 -4.61 -1.95 2.38
CA VAL A 68 -3.99 -1.48 1.14
C VAL A 68 -5.05 -0.74 0.36
N LEU A 69 -4.69 0.35 -0.30
CA LEU A 69 -5.64 1.08 -1.15
C LEU A 69 -6.03 0.23 -2.35
N ASN A 70 -7.22 0.48 -2.87
CA ASN A 70 -7.69 -0.21 -4.06
C ASN A 70 -7.06 0.46 -5.29
N PHE A 71 -6.26 -0.29 -6.04
CA PHE A 71 -5.58 0.23 -7.22
C PHE A 71 -6.40 0.06 -8.50
N ASN A 72 -7.60 -0.49 -8.42
CA ASN A 72 -8.52 -0.38 -9.52
C ASN A 72 -8.93 1.09 -9.65
N MET A 73 -9.13 1.55 -10.87
CA MET A 73 -9.22 2.99 -11.11
C MET A 73 -10.58 3.59 -10.78
N GLU A 74 -11.57 2.75 -10.54
CA GLU A 74 -12.92 3.24 -10.24
C GLU A 74 -13.29 2.94 -8.81
N GLY A 75 -14.07 3.85 -8.22
CA GLY A 75 -14.57 3.67 -6.88
C GLY A 75 -14.08 4.74 -5.92
N LYS A 76 -14.66 4.75 -4.73
CA LYS A 76 -14.26 5.66 -3.66
C LYS A 76 -13.08 5.07 -2.91
N CYS A 77 -12.30 5.96 -2.32
CA CYS A 77 -11.15 5.55 -1.50
C CYS A 77 -10.15 4.69 -2.28
N THR A 78 -10.06 4.93 -3.57
CA THR A 78 -9.07 4.26 -4.41
C THR A 78 -7.75 5.02 -4.35
N PHE A 79 -6.69 4.32 -4.78
CA PHE A 79 -5.40 4.95 -4.97
C PHE A 79 -5.52 6.25 -5.79
N ALA A 80 -6.25 6.20 -6.91
CA ALA A 80 -6.40 7.36 -7.78
C ALA A 80 -7.08 8.53 -7.06
N PHE A 81 -8.07 8.23 -6.22
CA PHE A 81 -8.76 9.26 -5.45
C PHE A 81 -7.78 10.01 -4.54
N PHE A 82 -6.98 9.26 -3.78
CA PHE A 82 -6.04 9.89 -2.86
C PHE A 82 -4.92 10.64 -3.57
N MET A 83 -4.44 10.08 -4.68
CA MET A 83 -3.43 10.78 -5.49
C MET A 83 -3.97 12.11 -5.99
N GLN A 84 -5.22 12.14 -6.40
CA GLN A 84 -5.83 13.38 -6.91
C GLN A 84 -6.02 14.40 -5.79
N LYS A 85 -6.45 13.94 -4.61
CA LYS A 85 -6.84 14.86 -3.53
C LYS A 85 -5.66 15.36 -2.71
N LEU A 86 -4.64 14.53 -2.53
CA LEU A 86 -3.60 14.81 -1.54
C LEU A 86 -2.19 14.82 -2.14
N LYS A 87 -2.09 14.92 -3.44
CA LYS A 87 -0.80 14.89 -4.14
C LYS A 87 0.17 15.95 -3.63
N ALA A 88 -0.33 17.06 -3.12
CA ALA A 88 0.52 18.15 -2.64
C ALA A 88 1.44 17.73 -1.49
N HIS A 89 1.10 16.64 -0.80
CA HIS A 89 1.93 16.12 0.30
C HIS A 89 3.03 15.19 -0.17
N LEU A 90 3.11 14.90 -1.47
CA LEU A 90 4.02 13.89 -2.00
C LEU A 90 5.17 14.51 -2.78
N GLU A 91 6.35 13.90 -2.65
CA GLU A 91 7.43 14.14 -3.58
C GLU A 91 7.12 13.44 -4.91
N ALA A 92 7.87 13.79 -5.96
CA ALA A 92 7.56 13.30 -7.29
C ALA A 92 7.54 11.78 -7.41
N GLN A 93 8.39 11.08 -6.64
CA GLN A 93 8.49 9.63 -6.71
C GLN A 93 7.62 8.90 -5.71
N GLU A 94 6.80 9.63 -4.95
CA GLU A 94 6.01 9.03 -3.86
C GLU A 94 4.57 8.79 -4.28
N ILE A 95 3.97 7.74 -3.73
CA ILE A 95 2.56 7.43 -3.93
C ILE A 95 1.94 7.01 -2.61
N PHE A 96 0.63 7.17 -2.50
CA PHE A 96 -0.13 6.59 -1.38
C PHE A 96 -0.44 5.14 -1.69
N PHE A 97 -0.30 4.23 -0.71
CA PHE A 97 -0.64 2.83 -0.95
C PHE A 97 -1.41 2.17 0.19
N GLY A 98 -1.54 2.80 1.32
CA GLY A 98 -2.26 2.21 2.44
C GLY A 98 -2.87 3.26 3.33
N SER A 99 -3.77 2.82 4.21
CA SER A 99 -4.52 3.69 5.12
C SER A 99 -4.50 3.10 6.51
N ASP A 100 -4.47 3.96 7.53
CA ASP A 100 -4.63 3.50 8.91
C ASP A 100 -6.08 3.52 9.38
N GLY A 101 -6.99 4.07 8.57
CA GLY A 101 -8.39 4.17 8.95
C GLY A 101 -8.74 5.32 9.88
N TYR A 102 -7.75 6.13 10.25
CA TYR A 102 -7.92 7.23 11.21
C TYR A 102 -7.39 8.55 10.68
N GLY A 103 -7.32 8.70 9.37
CA GLY A 103 -6.81 9.93 8.78
C GLY A 103 -5.33 9.87 8.45
N GLY A 104 -4.69 8.72 8.63
CA GLY A 104 -3.29 8.53 8.24
C GLY A 104 -3.18 7.76 6.95
N LEU A 105 -2.17 8.07 6.17
CA LEU A 105 -1.91 7.37 4.91
C LEU A 105 -0.46 6.91 4.88
N PHE A 106 -0.26 5.71 4.33
CA PHE A 106 1.08 5.18 4.12
C PHE A 106 1.52 5.50 2.71
N ILE A 107 2.74 5.97 2.61
CA ILE A 107 3.35 6.43 1.37
C ILE A 107 4.48 5.47 1.01
N LEU A 108 4.62 5.17 -0.27
CA LEU A 108 5.77 4.44 -0.77
C LEU A 108 6.62 5.36 -1.63
N ASP A 109 7.90 5.43 -1.31
CA ASP A 109 8.87 6.06 -2.20
C ASP A 109 9.24 5.02 -3.25
N THR A 110 8.78 5.21 -4.48
CA THR A 110 8.92 4.19 -5.52
C THR A 110 10.37 4.02 -6.00
N ALA A 111 11.24 4.97 -5.71
CA ALA A 111 12.64 4.85 -6.10
C ALA A 111 13.42 3.94 -5.16
N SER A 112 12.99 3.81 -3.91
CA SER A 112 13.74 3.07 -2.89
C SER A 112 12.92 1.99 -2.19
N ASP A 113 11.60 1.95 -2.43
CA ASP A 113 10.65 1.08 -1.69
C ASP A 113 10.68 1.34 -0.18
N GLN A 114 10.99 2.57 0.22
CA GLN A 114 10.85 2.98 1.62
C GLN A 114 9.44 3.46 1.89
N VAL A 115 8.94 3.16 3.09
CA VAL A 115 7.58 3.53 3.49
C VAL A 115 7.64 4.74 4.41
N LEU A 116 6.72 5.68 4.20
CA LEU A 116 6.54 6.85 5.06
C LEU A 116 5.10 6.89 5.54
N PHE A 117 4.87 7.67 6.60
CA PHE A 117 3.51 7.86 7.12
C PHE A 117 3.16 9.34 7.09
N LEU A 118 1.95 9.64 6.63
CA LEU A 118 1.41 11.00 6.58
C LEU A 118 0.20 11.09 7.49
N ASP A 119 0.23 12.03 8.44
CA ASP A 119 -0.95 12.39 9.21
C ASP A 119 -1.64 13.50 8.43
N THR A 120 -2.82 13.22 7.89
CA THR A 120 -3.50 14.20 7.03
C THR A 120 -4.06 15.37 7.81
N ASP A 121 -4.29 15.21 9.13
CA ASP A 121 -4.81 16.29 9.95
C ASP A 121 -3.78 17.39 10.18
N THR A 122 -2.53 16.99 10.35
CA THR A 122 -1.45 17.94 10.66
C THR A 122 -0.53 18.20 9.48
N GLY A 123 -0.53 17.31 8.49
CA GLY A 123 0.43 17.36 7.39
C GLY A 123 1.80 16.80 7.76
N ALA A 124 1.96 16.31 8.98
CA ALA A 124 3.23 15.74 9.41
C ALA A 124 3.51 14.44 8.67
N LYS A 125 4.75 14.30 8.21
CA LYS A 125 5.16 13.19 7.36
C LYS A 125 6.50 12.70 7.87
N LYS A 126 6.63 11.38 8.06
CA LYS A 126 7.87 10.83 8.59
C LYS A 126 8.21 9.50 7.94
N PRO A 127 9.50 9.23 7.73
CA PRO A 127 9.91 7.93 7.21
C PRO A 127 9.74 6.84 8.27
N LEU A 128 9.41 5.65 7.82
CA LEU A 128 9.24 4.50 8.71
C LEU A 128 10.29 3.43 8.43
N ILE A 129 9.99 2.50 7.54
CA ILE A 129 10.86 1.34 7.26
C ILE A 129 10.70 0.95 5.80
N ALA A 130 11.54 0.05 5.34
CA ALA A 130 11.43 -0.48 3.98
C ALA A 130 10.16 -1.33 3.85
N LEU A 131 9.64 -1.40 2.65
CA LEU A 131 8.39 -2.13 2.36
C LEU A 131 8.48 -3.59 2.79
N ASP A 132 9.58 -4.28 2.48
CA ASP A 132 9.72 -5.69 2.82
C ASP A 132 9.68 -5.91 4.34
N LEU A 133 10.25 -5.00 5.10
CA LEU A 133 10.20 -5.10 6.56
C LEU A 133 8.79 -4.82 7.09
N LEU A 134 8.09 -3.87 6.48
CA LEU A 134 6.71 -3.61 6.86
C LEU A 134 5.86 -4.85 6.62
N LEU A 135 6.00 -5.49 5.46
CA LEU A 135 5.21 -6.67 5.15
C LEU A 135 5.48 -7.81 6.13
N LYS A 136 6.72 -7.98 6.56
CA LYS A 136 7.03 -8.99 7.57
C LYS A 136 6.29 -8.70 8.88
N LYS A 137 6.22 -7.44 9.27
CA LYS A 137 5.50 -7.08 10.51
C LYS A 137 4.00 -7.31 10.39
N LEU A 138 3.43 -7.05 9.23
CA LEU A 138 1.99 -7.19 9.02
C LEU A 138 1.58 -8.65 8.82
N GLU A 139 2.50 -9.50 8.41
CA GLU A 139 2.22 -10.89 8.08
C GLU A 139 2.68 -11.89 9.15
N SER A 140 3.32 -11.41 10.19
CA SER A 140 3.88 -12.33 11.20
C SER A 140 2.86 -12.75 12.27
#